data_6006b6c81862d26263f470cb35703f66
#
_entry.id   6006b6c81862d26263f470cb35703f66
#
_cell.length_a   1.000
_cell.length_b   1.000
_cell.length_c   1.000
_cell.angle_alpha   90.00
_cell.angle_beta   90.00
_cell.angle_gamma   90.00
#
_symmetry.space_group_name_H-M   'P 1'
#
loop_
_entity.id
_entity.type
_entity.pdbx_description
1 polymer ?
#
loop_
_entity_poly.entity_id
_entity_poly.type
_entity_poly.pdbx_seq_one_letter_code
_entity_poly.pdbx_strand_id
1 'polypeptide(L)'
;MQPRALLIESFRAAVAAADPQFIVPAHLPAPPAFGGRTLVIGAGKAAASMAAAVEAHWPKQAPLEGLVITRYGHGLPLTRIRCIEAGHPIPDDRGEEATRTLLSAVQSLGPKDQLIALISGGGSSLLSLPAEGIRMQDLKAVTAQLLSCGAMIQEINVVRKHLSLIQGGRLAAACRAPILALIISDVTGDDPTHIASGPCSPDPSTYADALAILNRYAITAPTSVLRRLEAGAAGAIHETPKPGDAVFARCENRVIATPQRSLTAAAAVFSTAGVTPIILGDSIIGEAREVGKVFAGITQHIVQHHAPFKPPVALISGGECTVTVKNPQGRGGRCSTFLLSLAIELNASSGVYAIAADTDGIDGSESN
;
A
#
# COMPACT_ATOMS: atom_id res chain seq x y z
N MET A 1 -3.00 -3.04 34.37
CA MET A 1 -1.78 -3.25 33.53
C MET A 1 -0.93 -1.99 33.58
N GLN A 2 0.39 -2.11 33.56
CA GLN A 2 1.26 -0.92 33.51
C GLN A 2 1.09 -0.18 32.16
N PRO A 3 1.09 1.16 32.11
CA PRO A 3 0.82 1.92 30.88
C PRO A 3 1.70 1.51 29.71
N ARG A 4 3.01 1.30 29.95
CA ARG A 4 3.94 0.85 28.90
C ARG A 4 3.55 -0.50 28.30
N ALA A 5 3.17 -1.47 29.11
CA ALA A 5 2.75 -2.78 28.64
C ALA A 5 1.46 -2.69 27.83
N LEU A 6 0.51 -1.84 28.26
CA LEU A 6 -0.75 -1.60 27.56
C LEU A 6 -0.53 -0.99 26.16
N LEU A 7 0.37 0.00 26.05
CA LEU A 7 0.73 0.61 24.76
C LEU A 7 1.36 -0.41 23.81
N ILE A 8 2.30 -1.23 24.29
CA ILE A 8 2.94 -2.28 23.47
C ILE A 8 1.91 -3.31 23.01
N GLU A 9 1.01 -3.74 23.90
CA GLU A 9 -0.04 -4.71 23.57
C GLU A 9 -1.02 -4.15 22.54
N SER A 10 -1.42 -2.88 22.67
CA SER A 10 -2.29 -2.22 21.70
C SER A 10 -1.65 -2.14 20.31
N PHE A 11 -0.36 -1.82 20.23
CA PHE A 11 0.38 -1.82 18.97
C PHE A 11 0.45 -3.23 18.37
N ARG A 12 0.75 -4.25 19.18
CA ARG A 12 0.76 -5.65 18.72
C ARG A 12 -0.61 -6.10 18.20
N ALA A 13 -1.68 -5.70 18.85
CA ALA A 13 -3.04 -5.98 18.39
C ALA A 13 -3.34 -5.30 17.04
N ALA A 14 -2.88 -4.05 16.86
CA ALA A 14 -3.01 -3.34 15.59
C ALA A 14 -2.29 -4.07 14.44
N VAL A 15 -1.06 -4.53 14.67
CA VAL A 15 -0.28 -5.29 13.68
C VAL A 15 -0.94 -6.64 13.38
N ALA A 16 -1.35 -7.37 14.41
CA ALA A 16 -1.98 -8.69 14.27
C ALA A 16 -3.29 -8.64 13.47
N ALA A 17 -4.03 -7.54 13.55
CA ALA A 17 -5.28 -7.34 12.80
C ALA A 17 -5.07 -7.24 11.26
N ALA A 18 -3.82 -7.01 10.82
CA ALA A 18 -3.45 -6.98 9.41
C ALA A 18 -2.43 -8.08 9.04
N ASP A 19 -2.12 -8.99 9.95
CA ASP A 19 -1.15 -10.07 9.70
C ASP A 19 -1.70 -11.05 8.65
N PRO A 20 -1.02 -11.19 7.50
CA PRO A 20 -1.43 -12.09 6.43
C PRO A 20 -1.66 -13.54 6.86
N GLN A 21 -0.92 -14.05 7.86
CA GLN A 21 -1.08 -15.42 8.33
C GLN A 21 -2.47 -15.69 8.93
N PHE A 22 -3.10 -14.66 9.47
CA PHE A 22 -4.43 -14.78 10.07
C PHE A 22 -5.55 -14.34 9.13
N ILE A 23 -5.32 -13.33 8.30
CA ILE A 23 -6.39 -12.74 7.49
C ILE A 23 -6.55 -13.40 6.11
N VAL A 24 -5.46 -13.82 5.45
CA VAL A 24 -5.52 -14.41 4.10
C VAL A 24 -6.30 -15.73 4.05
N PRO A 25 -6.12 -16.68 4.99
CA PRO A 25 -6.77 -18.00 4.90
C PRO A 25 -8.29 -17.97 4.79
N ALA A 26 -8.95 -17.02 5.48
CA ALA A 26 -10.40 -16.88 5.47
C ALA A 26 -10.98 -16.43 4.11
N HIS A 27 -10.11 -15.97 3.20
CA HIS A 27 -10.49 -15.44 1.90
C HIS A 27 -10.04 -16.29 0.72
N LEU A 28 -9.33 -17.41 0.99
CA LEU A 28 -8.86 -18.28 -0.10
C LEU A 28 -10.03 -18.98 -0.79
N PRO A 29 -10.06 -18.99 -2.13
CA PRO A 29 -11.07 -19.73 -2.87
C PRO A 29 -10.76 -21.24 -2.84
N ALA A 30 -11.72 -22.05 -3.19
CA ALA A 30 -11.46 -23.46 -3.48
C ALA A 30 -10.55 -23.58 -4.71
N PRO A 31 -9.68 -24.63 -4.78
CA PRO A 31 -8.96 -24.94 -6.00
C PRO A 31 -9.89 -25.11 -7.20
N PRO A 32 -9.47 -24.75 -8.44
CA PRO A 32 -10.28 -24.91 -9.62
C PRO A 32 -10.61 -26.39 -9.86
N ALA A 33 -11.72 -26.63 -10.54
CA ALA A 33 -12.14 -27.97 -10.93
C ALA A 33 -11.10 -28.66 -11.86
N PHE A 34 -11.29 -29.94 -12.13
CA PHE A 34 -10.36 -30.78 -12.88
C PHE A 34 -9.68 -30.09 -14.07
N GLY A 35 -8.34 -30.15 -14.08
CA GLY A 35 -7.49 -29.64 -15.15
C GLY A 35 -7.16 -28.14 -15.08
N GLY A 36 -7.71 -27.40 -14.12
CA GLY A 36 -7.32 -26.02 -13.87
C GLY A 36 -6.15 -25.92 -12.91
N ARG A 37 -5.38 -24.83 -13.02
CA ARG A 37 -4.28 -24.48 -12.11
C ARG A 37 -4.56 -23.15 -11.41
N THR A 38 -3.92 -22.95 -10.28
CA THR A 38 -3.95 -21.68 -9.56
C THR A 38 -2.62 -20.98 -9.73
N LEU A 39 -2.66 -19.79 -10.32
CA LEU A 39 -1.53 -18.88 -10.34
C LEU A 39 -1.70 -17.85 -9.22
N VAL A 40 -0.67 -17.69 -8.41
CA VAL A 40 -0.57 -16.62 -7.41
C VAL A 40 0.40 -15.56 -7.91
N ILE A 41 -0.07 -14.33 -8.00
CA ILE A 41 0.82 -13.20 -8.26
C ILE A 41 0.70 -12.20 -7.13
N GLY A 42 1.67 -11.32 -6.96
CA GLY A 42 1.54 -10.28 -5.97
C GLY A 42 2.61 -9.22 -6.06
N ALA A 43 2.28 -8.05 -5.51
CA ALA A 43 3.26 -6.97 -5.33
C ALA A 43 2.92 -6.11 -4.12
N GLY A 44 3.96 -5.73 -3.39
CA GLY A 44 3.88 -4.86 -2.23
C GLY A 44 4.74 -5.33 -1.07
N LYS A 45 4.83 -4.53 -0.02
CA LYS A 45 5.65 -4.81 1.16
C LYS A 45 5.22 -6.11 1.87
N ALA A 46 3.92 -6.43 1.88
CA ALA A 46 3.36 -7.64 2.48
C ALA A 46 3.20 -8.80 1.49
N ALA A 47 3.59 -8.66 0.21
CA ALA A 47 3.33 -9.69 -0.81
C ALA A 47 3.96 -11.04 -0.48
N ALA A 48 5.17 -11.06 0.08
CA ALA A 48 5.84 -12.30 0.49
C ALA A 48 5.12 -13.00 1.65
N SER A 49 4.70 -12.27 2.69
CA SER A 49 3.95 -12.82 3.83
C SER A 49 2.53 -13.28 3.44
N MET A 50 1.87 -12.56 2.52
CA MET A 50 0.60 -13.00 1.95
C MET A 50 0.76 -14.31 1.15
N ALA A 51 1.83 -14.41 0.35
CA ALA A 51 2.13 -15.64 -0.40
C ALA A 51 2.46 -16.82 0.52
N ALA A 52 3.20 -16.58 1.61
CA ALA A 52 3.47 -17.59 2.63
C ALA A 52 2.18 -18.10 3.28
N ALA A 53 1.24 -17.20 3.57
CA ALA A 53 -0.07 -17.57 4.09
C ALA A 53 -0.88 -18.41 3.10
N VAL A 54 -0.83 -18.07 1.80
CA VAL A 54 -1.44 -18.90 0.74
C VAL A 54 -0.80 -20.28 0.72
N GLU A 55 0.53 -20.39 0.65
CA GLU A 55 1.21 -21.71 0.62
C GLU A 55 0.89 -22.58 1.83
N ALA A 56 0.85 -22.00 3.01
CA ALA A 56 0.58 -22.72 4.26
C ALA A 56 -0.82 -23.33 4.29
N HIS A 57 -1.80 -22.69 3.67
CA HIS A 57 -3.21 -23.09 3.74
C HIS A 57 -3.76 -23.69 2.44
N TRP A 58 -3.00 -23.64 1.34
CA TRP A 58 -3.43 -24.25 0.08
C TRP A 58 -3.31 -25.77 0.13
N PRO A 59 -4.31 -26.53 -0.36
CA PRO A 59 -4.25 -27.97 -0.34
C PRO A 59 -2.99 -28.51 -1.07
N LYS A 60 -2.27 -29.41 -0.41
CA LYS A 60 -0.97 -29.91 -0.90
C LYS A 60 -1.05 -30.58 -2.28
N GLN A 61 -2.19 -31.24 -2.57
CA GLN A 61 -2.42 -31.95 -3.81
C GLN A 61 -2.93 -31.03 -4.95
N ALA A 62 -3.40 -29.82 -4.62
CA ALA A 62 -3.90 -28.90 -5.63
C ALA A 62 -2.74 -28.14 -6.30
N PRO A 63 -2.72 -28.01 -7.64
CA PRO A 63 -1.71 -27.23 -8.35
C PRO A 63 -1.69 -25.78 -7.85
N LEU A 64 -0.50 -25.31 -7.49
CA LEU A 64 -0.23 -23.94 -7.10
C LEU A 64 1.14 -23.55 -7.61
N GLU A 65 1.21 -22.48 -8.32
CA GLU A 65 2.45 -21.83 -8.75
C GLU A 65 2.31 -20.32 -8.66
N GLY A 66 3.40 -19.60 -8.71
CA GLY A 66 3.28 -18.14 -8.68
C GLY A 66 4.58 -17.38 -8.61
N LEU A 67 4.43 -16.05 -8.61
CA LEU A 67 5.51 -15.08 -8.44
C LEU A 67 5.00 -13.84 -7.73
N VAL A 68 5.67 -13.47 -6.64
CA VAL A 68 5.39 -12.23 -5.92
C VAL A 68 6.63 -11.35 -5.88
N ILE A 69 6.41 -10.04 -5.87
CA ILE A 69 7.46 -9.03 -5.86
C ILE A 69 7.35 -8.22 -4.57
N THR A 70 8.42 -8.20 -3.79
CA THR A 70 8.47 -7.41 -2.56
C THR A 70 9.71 -6.52 -2.55
N ARG A 71 9.80 -5.60 -1.57
CA ARG A 71 11.00 -4.76 -1.43
C ARG A 71 12.18 -5.56 -0.89
N TYR A 72 13.39 -5.09 -1.13
CA TYR A 72 14.61 -5.67 -0.56
C TYR A 72 14.52 -5.82 0.96
N GLY A 73 14.97 -6.97 1.48
CA GLY A 73 14.94 -7.30 2.89
C GLY A 73 13.58 -7.79 3.43
N HIS A 74 12.56 -7.92 2.56
CA HIS A 74 11.22 -8.42 2.92
C HIS A 74 10.86 -9.75 2.26
N GLY A 75 11.81 -10.36 1.55
CA GLY A 75 11.64 -11.69 0.97
C GLY A 75 11.50 -12.78 2.04
N LEU A 76 10.67 -13.76 1.76
CA LEU A 76 10.50 -14.95 2.59
C LEU A 76 10.81 -16.21 1.78
N PRO A 77 11.32 -17.28 2.41
CA PRO A 77 11.49 -18.56 1.76
C PRO A 77 10.12 -19.17 1.45
N LEU A 78 9.82 -19.32 0.16
CA LEU A 78 8.61 -19.93 -0.37
C LEU A 78 9.00 -21.18 -1.16
N THR A 79 8.10 -22.16 -1.29
CA THR A 79 8.37 -23.44 -1.93
C THR A 79 7.69 -23.59 -3.29
N ARG A 80 6.51 -23.05 -3.45
CA ARG A 80 5.65 -23.17 -4.66
C ARG A 80 5.51 -21.82 -5.40
N ILE A 81 5.68 -20.73 -4.69
CA ILE A 81 5.59 -19.36 -5.21
C ILE A 81 6.99 -18.76 -5.18
N ARG A 82 7.44 -18.19 -6.28
CA ARG A 82 8.72 -17.48 -6.33
C ARG A 82 8.57 -16.11 -5.68
N CYS A 83 9.49 -15.75 -4.79
CA CYS A 83 9.58 -14.41 -4.21
C CYS A 83 10.77 -13.68 -4.82
N ILE A 84 10.52 -12.51 -5.41
CA ILE A 84 11.57 -11.64 -5.97
C ILE A 84 11.59 -10.34 -5.19
N GLU A 85 12.76 -9.92 -4.77
CA GLU A 85 13.00 -8.63 -4.15
C GLU A 85 13.40 -7.60 -5.20
N ALA A 86 12.84 -6.40 -5.10
CA ALA A 86 13.05 -5.31 -6.05
C ALA A 86 13.04 -3.92 -5.38
N GLY A 87 13.35 -2.89 -6.15
CA GLY A 87 13.47 -1.52 -5.68
C GLY A 87 12.14 -0.89 -5.26
N HIS A 88 12.14 -0.31 -4.06
CA HIS A 88 11.06 0.48 -3.48
C HIS A 88 11.65 1.58 -2.58
N PRO A 89 11.22 2.84 -2.64
CA PRO A 89 10.10 3.39 -3.45
C PRO A 89 10.45 3.67 -4.92
N ILE A 90 11.71 3.54 -5.31
CA ILE A 90 12.15 3.77 -6.70
C ILE A 90 12.21 2.41 -7.41
N PRO A 91 11.45 2.22 -8.52
CA PRO A 91 11.51 0.99 -9.30
C PRO A 91 12.91 0.72 -9.85
N ASP A 92 13.27 -0.55 -10.02
CA ASP A 92 14.53 -0.98 -10.63
C ASP A 92 14.31 -2.01 -11.76
N ASP A 93 15.39 -2.38 -12.44
CA ASP A 93 15.34 -3.31 -13.58
C ASP A 93 14.89 -4.70 -13.15
N ARG A 94 15.21 -5.10 -11.91
CA ARG A 94 14.80 -6.39 -11.35
C ARG A 94 13.28 -6.46 -11.15
N GLY A 95 12.67 -5.36 -10.69
CA GLY A 95 11.22 -5.22 -10.57
C GLY A 95 10.54 -5.23 -11.96
N GLU A 96 11.12 -4.56 -12.94
CA GLU A 96 10.60 -4.55 -14.32
C GLU A 96 10.62 -5.95 -14.92
N GLU A 97 11.73 -6.69 -14.82
CA GLU A 97 11.86 -8.05 -15.33
C GLU A 97 10.89 -9.03 -14.65
N ALA A 98 10.80 -8.94 -13.32
CA ALA A 98 9.85 -9.73 -12.54
C ALA A 98 8.40 -9.45 -12.94
N THR A 99 8.06 -8.17 -13.16
CA THR A 99 6.71 -7.77 -13.61
C THR A 99 6.40 -8.27 -15.01
N ARG A 100 7.38 -8.25 -15.93
CA ARG A 100 7.24 -8.82 -17.28
C ARG A 100 6.98 -10.32 -17.23
N THR A 101 7.73 -11.05 -16.40
CA THR A 101 7.54 -12.49 -16.16
C THR A 101 6.15 -12.78 -15.60
N LEU A 102 5.73 -11.99 -14.60
CA LEU A 102 4.41 -12.08 -13.98
C LEU A 102 3.29 -11.87 -15.01
N LEU A 103 3.38 -10.82 -15.83
CA LEU A 103 2.37 -10.53 -16.85
C LEU A 103 2.28 -11.66 -17.89
N SER A 104 3.41 -12.20 -18.34
CA SER A 104 3.44 -13.35 -19.25
C SER A 104 2.76 -14.59 -18.65
N ALA A 105 2.99 -14.87 -17.36
CA ALA A 105 2.32 -15.96 -16.66
C ALA A 105 0.80 -15.75 -16.58
N VAL A 106 0.35 -14.53 -16.29
CA VAL A 106 -1.08 -14.18 -16.26
C VAL A 106 -1.74 -14.37 -17.64
N GLN A 107 -1.06 -13.94 -18.71
CA GLN A 107 -1.56 -14.10 -20.09
C GLN A 107 -1.69 -15.56 -20.53
N SER A 108 -0.93 -16.48 -19.92
CA SER A 108 -1.00 -17.92 -20.21
C SER A 108 -2.21 -18.61 -19.60
N LEU A 109 -2.94 -17.97 -18.68
CA LEU A 109 -4.10 -18.54 -18.01
C LEU A 109 -5.30 -18.68 -18.96
N GLY A 110 -5.98 -19.82 -18.85
CA GLY A 110 -7.23 -20.07 -19.54
C GLY A 110 -8.46 -19.94 -18.64
N PRO A 111 -9.68 -20.04 -19.20
CA PRO A 111 -10.92 -19.87 -18.41
C PRO A 111 -11.15 -20.91 -17.31
N LYS A 112 -10.44 -22.06 -17.35
CA LYS A 112 -10.50 -23.12 -16.32
C LYS A 112 -9.53 -22.91 -15.18
N ASP A 113 -8.56 -22.03 -15.35
CA ASP A 113 -7.58 -21.65 -14.33
C ASP A 113 -8.18 -20.61 -13.38
N GLN A 114 -7.45 -20.23 -12.34
CA GLN A 114 -7.77 -19.10 -11.49
C GLN A 114 -6.52 -18.29 -11.16
N LEU A 115 -6.71 -17.00 -10.96
CA LEU A 115 -5.68 -16.06 -10.53
C LEU A 115 -6.01 -15.56 -9.13
N ILE A 116 -5.04 -15.67 -8.21
CA ILE A 116 -5.06 -14.98 -6.92
C ILE A 116 -4.02 -13.86 -6.99
N ALA A 117 -4.47 -12.62 -6.89
CA ALA A 117 -3.61 -11.44 -6.86
C ALA A 117 -3.46 -10.91 -5.42
N LEU A 118 -2.23 -10.88 -4.91
CA LEU A 118 -1.88 -10.44 -3.55
C LEU A 118 -1.31 -9.04 -3.62
N ILE A 119 -2.09 -8.04 -3.24
CA ILE A 119 -1.76 -6.63 -3.42
C ILE A 119 -1.63 -5.93 -2.06
N SER A 120 -0.56 -5.17 -1.89
CA SER A 120 -0.36 -4.38 -0.68
C SER A 120 0.40 -3.08 -0.95
N GLY A 121 0.61 -2.28 0.07
CA GLY A 121 1.34 -1.03 0.01
C GLY A 121 2.71 -1.15 -0.64
N GLY A 122 3.11 -0.11 -1.38
CA GLY A 122 4.34 -0.09 -2.17
C GLY A 122 4.24 -0.80 -3.54
N GLY A 123 3.12 -1.46 -3.83
CA GLY A 123 2.92 -2.20 -5.08
C GLY A 123 3.05 -1.35 -6.35
N SER A 124 2.78 -0.05 -6.31
CA SER A 124 2.91 0.83 -7.49
C SER A 124 4.33 0.89 -8.06
N SER A 125 5.36 0.83 -7.21
CA SER A 125 6.76 0.80 -7.67
C SER A 125 7.25 -0.61 -7.95
N LEU A 126 6.83 -1.58 -7.15
CA LEU A 126 7.25 -2.99 -7.29
C LEU A 126 6.63 -3.66 -8.52
N LEU A 127 5.37 -3.32 -8.84
CA LEU A 127 4.65 -3.80 -10.03
C LEU A 127 4.72 -2.73 -11.13
N SER A 128 5.92 -2.42 -11.58
CA SER A 128 6.17 -1.36 -12.55
C SER A 128 6.63 -1.96 -13.88
N LEU A 129 5.83 -1.73 -14.93
CA LEU A 129 6.15 -2.13 -16.31
C LEU A 129 5.75 -0.99 -17.25
N PRO A 130 6.73 -0.23 -17.78
CA PRO A 130 6.44 0.86 -18.68
C PRO A 130 5.72 0.39 -19.94
N ALA A 131 4.83 1.24 -20.45
CA ALA A 131 4.14 1.02 -21.71
C ALA A 131 5.11 1.04 -22.91
N GLU A 132 4.70 0.43 -24.03
CA GLU A 132 5.51 0.41 -25.24
C GLU A 132 6.01 1.81 -25.66
N GLY A 133 7.28 1.89 -25.99
CA GLY A 133 7.95 3.15 -26.37
C GLY A 133 8.37 4.04 -25.21
N ILE A 134 8.07 3.65 -23.95
CA ILE A 134 8.50 4.34 -22.73
C ILE A 134 9.55 3.51 -22.02
N ARG A 135 10.64 4.13 -21.62
CA ARG A 135 11.69 3.52 -20.81
C ARG A 135 11.38 3.74 -19.33
N MET A 136 11.87 2.83 -18.46
CA MET A 136 11.75 2.99 -17.01
C MET A 136 12.30 4.34 -16.52
N GLN A 137 13.36 4.84 -17.14
CA GLN A 137 13.94 6.14 -16.81
C GLN A 137 12.97 7.29 -17.10
N ASP A 138 12.20 7.22 -18.18
CA ASP A 138 11.22 8.23 -18.57
C ASP A 138 10.05 8.27 -17.55
N LEU A 139 9.59 7.09 -17.11
CA LEU A 139 8.57 6.95 -16.06
C LEU A 139 9.07 7.50 -14.71
N LYS A 140 10.31 7.17 -14.33
CA LYS A 140 10.95 7.69 -13.11
C LYS A 140 11.07 9.22 -13.14
N ALA A 141 11.51 9.79 -14.27
CA ALA A 141 11.69 11.23 -14.43
C ALA A 141 10.39 12.02 -14.25
N VAL A 142 9.29 11.56 -14.86
CA VAL A 142 7.97 12.19 -14.69
C VAL A 142 7.46 12.03 -13.25
N THR A 143 7.59 10.83 -12.68
CA THR A 143 7.16 10.58 -11.30
C THR A 143 7.93 11.46 -10.30
N ALA A 144 9.24 11.61 -10.46
CA ALA A 144 10.06 12.46 -9.58
C ALA A 144 9.65 13.94 -9.66
N GLN A 145 9.35 14.45 -10.85
CA GLN A 145 8.86 15.82 -11.02
C GLN A 145 7.50 16.02 -10.35
N LEU A 146 6.55 15.10 -10.54
CA LEU A 146 5.23 15.14 -9.90
C LEU A 146 5.32 15.09 -8.37
N LEU A 147 6.21 14.29 -7.81
CA LEU A 147 6.46 14.25 -6.38
C LEU A 147 7.07 15.58 -5.89
N SER A 148 8.03 16.14 -6.61
CA SER A 148 8.74 17.36 -6.20
C SER A 148 7.87 18.61 -6.27
N CYS A 149 6.87 18.67 -7.15
CA CYS A 149 5.94 19.80 -7.25
C CYS A 149 4.74 19.69 -6.30
N GLY A 150 4.66 18.63 -5.49
CA GLY A 150 3.58 18.44 -4.52
C GLY A 150 2.25 17.98 -5.13
N ALA A 151 2.27 17.33 -6.29
CA ALA A 151 1.08 16.71 -6.86
C ALA A 151 0.50 15.66 -5.90
N MET A 152 -0.82 15.59 -5.81
CA MET A 152 -1.47 14.58 -4.98
C MET A 152 -1.19 13.18 -5.49
N ILE A 153 -1.11 12.19 -4.57
CA ILE A 153 -0.81 10.81 -4.96
C ILE A 153 -1.82 10.24 -5.96
N GLN A 154 -3.07 10.65 -5.88
CA GLN A 154 -4.12 10.27 -6.81
C GLN A 154 -3.79 10.76 -8.24
N GLU A 155 -3.33 12.00 -8.38
CA GLU A 155 -2.94 12.58 -9.67
C GLU A 155 -1.68 11.91 -10.24
N ILE A 156 -0.70 11.64 -9.38
CA ILE A 156 0.49 10.87 -9.76
C ILE A 156 0.08 9.49 -10.30
N ASN A 157 -0.86 8.82 -9.64
CA ASN A 157 -1.36 7.52 -10.07
C ASN A 157 -2.12 7.59 -11.39
N VAL A 158 -2.87 8.65 -11.67
CA VAL A 158 -3.50 8.86 -13.00
C VAL A 158 -2.44 8.83 -14.10
N VAL A 159 -1.36 9.59 -13.94
CA VAL A 159 -0.26 9.60 -14.93
C VAL A 159 0.40 8.22 -15.04
N ARG A 160 0.73 7.58 -13.91
CA ARG A 160 1.38 6.26 -13.89
C ARG A 160 0.55 5.18 -14.61
N LYS A 161 -0.76 5.12 -14.38
CA LYS A 161 -1.66 4.14 -14.99
C LYS A 161 -1.63 4.24 -16.53
N HIS A 162 -1.59 5.45 -17.08
CA HIS A 162 -1.56 5.68 -18.52
C HIS A 162 -0.18 5.44 -19.16
N LEU A 163 0.87 5.34 -18.34
CA LEU A 163 2.24 5.02 -18.76
C LEU A 163 2.63 3.56 -18.48
N SER A 164 1.69 2.72 -18.00
CA SER A 164 1.95 1.35 -17.56
C SER A 164 1.28 0.31 -18.47
N LEU A 165 1.90 -0.89 -18.58
CA LEU A 165 1.30 -2.07 -19.21
C LEU A 165 0.51 -2.95 -18.22
N ILE A 166 0.53 -2.64 -16.92
CA ILE A 166 -0.01 -3.54 -15.91
C ILE A 166 -0.98 -2.86 -14.92
N GLN A 167 -0.80 -1.57 -14.66
CA GLN A 167 -1.64 -0.79 -13.75
C GLN A 167 -2.95 -0.34 -14.41
N GLY A 168 -3.87 0.23 -13.61
CA GLY A 168 -5.15 0.74 -14.11
C GLY A 168 -6.02 -0.33 -14.77
N GLY A 169 -6.16 -1.49 -14.14
CA GLY A 169 -6.99 -2.61 -14.65
C GLY A 169 -6.35 -3.45 -15.75
N ARG A 170 -5.18 -3.09 -16.25
CA ARG A 170 -4.54 -3.77 -17.39
C ARG A 170 -4.13 -5.21 -17.06
N LEU A 171 -3.74 -5.49 -15.81
CA LEU A 171 -3.47 -6.85 -15.36
C LEU A 171 -4.73 -7.71 -15.47
N ALA A 172 -5.87 -7.20 -14.99
CA ALA A 172 -7.15 -7.90 -15.12
C ALA A 172 -7.54 -8.10 -16.59
N ALA A 173 -7.32 -7.10 -17.44
CA ALA A 173 -7.61 -7.20 -18.87
C ALA A 173 -6.73 -8.25 -19.59
N ALA A 174 -5.51 -8.47 -19.12
CA ALA A 174 -4.60 -9.48 -19.66
C ALA A 174 -4.95 -10.91 -19.26
N CYS A 175 -5.78 -11.09 -18.22
CA CYS A 175 -6.15 -12.41 -17.68
C CYS A 175 -7.48 -12.91 -18.27
N ARG A 176 -7.50 -14.19 -18.68
CA ARG A 176 -8.74 -14.85 -19.14
C ARG A 176 -9.41 -15.70 -18.06
N ALA A 177 -8.70 -15.99 -16.98
CA ALA A 177 -9.21 -16.73 -15.84
C ALA A 177 -10.01 -15.83 -14.87
N PRO A 178 -10.87 -16.38 -13.99
CA PRO A 178 -11.39 -15.67 -12.83
C PRO A 178 -10.27 -15.13 -11.94
N ILE A 179 -10.44 -13.92 -11.43
CA ILE A 179 -9.46 -13.23 -10.60
C ILE A 179 -10.05 -12.95 -9.23
N LEU A 180 -9.32 -13.33 -8.18
CA LEU A 180 -9.53 -12.85 -6.83
C LEU A 180 -8.32 -12.01 -6.41
N ALA A 181 -8.51 -10.70 -6.27
CA ALA A 181 -7.50 -9.81 -5.72
C ALA A 181 -7.73 -9.62 -4.22
N LEU A 182 -6.80 -10.10 -3.40
CA LEU A 182 -6.76 -9.87 -1.96
C LEU A 182 -5.86 -8.68 -1.69
N ILE A 183 -6.41 -7.66 -1.03
CA ILE A 183 -5.78 -6.35 -0.91
C ILE A 183 -5.61 -5.98 0.57
N ILE A 184 -4.37 -5.66 0.97
CA ILE A 184 -4.08 -4.99 2.24
C ILE A 184 -3.89 -3.51 1.90
N SER A 185 -4.80 -2.67 2.41
CA SER A 185 -4.79 -1.24 2.11
C SER A 185 -3.81 -0.48 3.01
N ASP A 186 -3.08 0.45 2.39
CA ASP A 186 -2.27 1.49 3.03
C ASP A 186 -2.71 2.90 2.59
N VAL A 187 -3.85 3.00 1.90
CA VAL A 187 -4.33 4.24 1.28
C VAL A 187 -5.59 4.72 2.01
N THR A 188 -5.67 6.01 2.27
CA THR A 188 -6.88 6.65 2.80
C THR A 188 -8.10 6.38 1.91
N GLY A 189 -9.18 5.89 2.52
CA GLY A 189 -10.42 5.58 1.84
C GLY A 189 -10.47 4.19 1.21
N ASP A 190 -9.40 3.41 1.31
CA ASP A 190 -9.34 1.98 0.93
C ASP A 190 -9.79 1.66 -0.51
N ASP A 191 -9.69 2.65 -1.42
CA ASP A 191 -10.10 2.48 -2.80
C ASP A 191 -9.10 1.59 -3.58
N PRO A 192 -9.52 0.41 -4.06
CA PRO A 192 -8.65 -0.51 -4.80
C PRO A 192 -8.04 0.10 -6.07
N THR A 193 -8.63 1.16 -6.62
CA THR A 193 -8.11 1.85 -7.82
C THR A 193 -6.82 2.61 -7.54
N HIS A 194 -6.55 2.92 -6.28
CA HIS A 194 -5.35 3.65 -5.83
C HIS A 194 -4.29 2.73 -5.23
N ILE A 195 -4.68 1.61 -4.62
CA ILE A 195 -3.73 0.66 -4.02
C ILE A 195 -2.94 -0.03 -5.13
N ALA A 196 -1.61 0.06 -5.08
CA ALA A 196 -0.70 -0.40 -6.13
C ALA A 196 -1.05 0.14 -7.53
N SER A 197 -1.71 1.31 -7.62
CA SER A 197 -2.25 1.89 -8.87
C SER A 197 -3.27 0.98 -9.58
N GLY A 198 -4.03 0.18 -8.85
CA GLY A 198 -5.17 -0.58 -9.31
C GLY A 198 -4.93 -1.58 -10.43
N PRO A 199 -4.02 -2.56 -10.31
CA PRO A 199 -3.75 -3.50 -11.41
C PRO A 199 -4.96 -4.35 -11.78
N CYS A 200 -5.84 -4.65 -10.81
CA CYS A 200 -7.06 -5.45 -10.99
C CYS A 200 -8.35 -4.61 -10.89
N SER A 201 -8.26 -3.30 -10.84
CA SER A 201 -9.40 -2.41 -10.64
C SER A 201 -9.64 -1.54 -11.87
N PRO A 202 -10.89 -1.18 -12.20
CA PRO A 202 -11.18 -0.28 -13.31
C PRO A 202 -10.58 1.10 -13.07
N ASP A 203 -10.19 1.78 -14.13
CA ASP A 203 -9.63 3.12 -14.06
C ASP A 203 -10.60 4.15 -14.65
N PRO A 204 -11.25 4.99 -13.83
CA PRO A 204 -12.16 6.02 -14.34
C PRO A 204 -11.44 7.17 -15.07
N SER A 205 -10.13 7.33 -14.85
CA SER A 205 -9.35 8.43 -15.46
C SER A 205 -8.97 8.14 -16.91
N THR A 206 -8.59 9.19 -17.65
CA THR A 206 -8.32 9.15 -19.08
C THR A 206 -6.90 9.65 -19.41
N TYR A 207 -6.44 9.39 -20.65
CA TYR A 207 -5.21 10.01 -21.17
C TYR A 207 -5.27 11.54 -21.16
N ALA A 208 -6.46 12.12 -21.39
CA ALA A 208 -6.67 13.56 -21.31
C ALA A 208 -6.47 14.10 -19.89
N ASP A 209 -6.93 13.36 -18.87
CA ASP A 209 -6.69 13.72 -17.47
C ASP A 209 -5.20 13.69 -17.13
N ALA A 210 -4.48 12.69 -17.62
CA ALA A 210 -3.03 12.58 -17.41
C ALA A 210 -2.29 13.78 -18.04
N LEU A 211 -2.66 14.19 -19.26
CA LEU A 211 -2.12 15.40 -19.91
C LEU A 211 -2.47 16.66 -19.13
N ALA A 212 -3.70 16.80 -18.68
CA ALA A 212 -4.15 17.96 -17.90
C ALA A 212 -3.35 18.11 -16.59
N ILE A 213 -3.01 16.99 -15.93
CA ILE A 213 -2.16 16.97 -14.73
C ILE A 213 -0.74 17.45 -15.08
N LEU A 214 -0.10 16.92 -16.14
CA LEU A 214 1.22 17.36 -16.55
C LEU A 214 1.26 18.87 -16.85
N ASN A 215 0.24 19.38 -17.54
CA ASN A 215 0.12 20.81 -17.86
C ASN A 215 -0.09 21.66 -16.59
N ARG A 216 -0.97 21.25 -15.69
CA ARG A 216 -1.26 21.95 -14.42
C ARG A 216 -0.01 22.18 -13.59
N TYR A 217 0.85 21.17 -13.50
CA TYR A 217 2.08 21.22 -12.72
C TYR A 217 3.31 21.64 -13.53
N ALA A 218 3.13 22.08 -14.79
CA ALA A 218 4.20 22.47 -15.70
C ALA A 218 5.34 21.42 -15.80
N ILE A 219 4.97 20.13 -15.83
CA ILE A 219 5.93 19.02 -15.89
C ILE A 219 6.61 18.98 -17.26
N THR A 220 7.93 19.02 -17.26
CA THR A 220 8.73 18.81 -18.48
C THR A 220 8.89 17.31 -18.72
N ALA A 221 7.88 16.72 -19.35
CA ALA A 221 7.88 15.28 -19.61
C ALA A 221 8.76 14.90 -20.82
N PRO A 222 9.42 13.73 -20.81
CA PRO A 222 10.11 13.18 -21.97
C PRO A 222 9.17 13.07 -23.19
N THR A 223 9.72 13.24 -24.38
CA THR A 223 8.95 13.20 -25.65
C THR A 223 8.20 11.86 -25.84
N SER A 224 8.77 10.74 -25.37
CA SER A 224 8.13 9.43 -25.38
C SER A 224 6.83 9.42 -24.59
N VAL A 225 6.82 10.06 -23.42
CA VAL A 225 5.66 10.18 -22.53
C VAL A 225 4.59 11.05 -23.15
N LEU A 226 4.95 12.26 -23.61
CA LEU A 226 4.00 13.18 -24.27
C LEU A 226 3.35 12.53 -25.49
N ARG A 227 4.14 11.95 -26.38
CA ARG A 227 3.64 11.26 -27.59
C ARG A 227 2.63 10.19 -27.24
N ARG A 228 2.88 9.39 -26.20
CA ARG A 228 1.95 8.34 -25.78
C ARG A 228 0.64 8.92 -25.24
N LEU A 229 0.73 9.91 -24.35
CA LEU A 229 -0.46 10.51 -23.75
C LEU A 229 -1.30 11.25 -24.79
N GLU A 230 -0.67 11.97 -25.72
CA GLU A 230 -1.32 12.65 -26.84
C GLU A 230 -2.01 11.66 -27.80
N ALA A 231 -1.31 10.57 -28.16
CA ALA A 231 -1.88 9.51 -28.99
C ALA A 231 -3.08 8.84 -28.33
N GLY A 232 -3.03 8.63 -27.01
CA GLY A 232 -4.14 8.09 -26.22
C GLY A 232 -5.31 9.07 -26.17
N ALA A 233 -5.07 10.34 -25.87
CA ALA A 233 -6.11 11.38 -25.84
C ALA A 233 -6.77 11.61 -27.22
N ALA A 234 -6.03 11.37 -28.31
CA ALA A 234 -6.56 11.39 -29.68
C ALA A 234 -7.28 10.09 -30.09
N GLY A 235 -7.38 9.08 -29.21
CA GLY A 235 -8.02 7.80 -29.48
C GLY A 235 -7.20 6.81 -30.32
N ALA A 236 -5.92 7.11 -30.61
CA ALA A 236 -5.03 6.20 -31.36
C ALA A 236 -4.50 5.05 -30.50
N ILE A 237 -4.59 5.16 -29.19
CA ILE A 237 -4.28 4.10 -28.21
C ILE A 237 -5.52 3.87 -27.34
N HIS A 238 -5.87 2.60 -27.11
CA HIS A 238 -6.99 2.24 -26.25
C HIS A 238 -6.77 2.74 -24.83
N GLU A 239 -7.83 3.24 -24.23
CA GLU A 239 -7.84 3.67 -22.83
C GLU A 239 -7.51 2.50 -21.87
N THR A 240 -7.24 2.85 -20.63
CA THR A 240 -7.26 1.88 -19.52
C THR A 240 -8.65 1.24 -19.42
N PRO A 241 -8.77 -0.01 -18.96
CA PRO A 241 -10.07 -0.64 -18.72
C PRO A 241 -10.95 0.19 -17.80
N LYS A 242 -12.20 0.45 -18.22
CA LYS A 242 -13.14 1.37 -17.58
C LYS A 242 -14.13 0.67 -16.66
N PRO A 243 -14.75 1.40 -15.71
CA PRO A 243 -15.90 0.88 -14.98
C PRO A 243 -16.99 0.40 -15.96
N GLY A 244 -17.47 -0.83 -15.74
CA GLY A 244 -18.47 -1.46 -16.62
C GLY A 244 -17.91 -2.33 -17.73
N ASP A 245 -16.59 -2.33 -17.99
CA ASP A 245 -16.00 -3.23 -18.96
C ASP A 245 -16.18 -4.70 -18.54
N ALA A 246 -16.51 -5.56 -19.50
CA ALA A 246 -16.79 -6.97 -19.29
C ALA A 246 -15.65 -7.75 -18.62
N VAL A 247 -14.42 -7.26 -18.70
CA VAL A 247 -13.27 -7.86 -18.04
C VAL A 247 -13.46 -7.96 -16.53
N PHE A 248 -14.14 -6.99 -15.91
CA PHE A 248 -14.33 -6.95 -14.46
C PHE A 248 -15.45 -7.86 -13.96
N ALA A 249 -16.30 -8.41 -14.84
CA ALA A 249 -17.31 -9.41 -14.45
C ALA A 249 -16.71 -10.70 -13.86
N ARG A 250 -15.40 -10.98 -14.13
CA ARG A 250 -14.67 -12.13 -13.58
C ARG A 250 -13.58 -11.72 -12.59
N CYS A 251 -13.57 -10.47 -12.13
CA CYS A 251 -12.56 -9.93 -11.23
C CYS A 251 -13.21 -9.44 -9.95
N GLU A 252 -12.88 -10.08 -8.83
CA GLU A 252 -13.28 -9.64 -7.50
C GLU A 252 -12.09 -8.98 -6.80
N ASN A 253 -12.24 -7.71 -6.40
CA ASN A 253 -11.29 -7.01 -5.52
C ASN A 253 -11.83 -7.05 -4.09
N ARG A 254 -11.07 -7.64 -3.18
CA ARG A 254 -11.45 -7.81 -1.76
C ARG A 254 -10.40 -7.17 -0.86
N VAL A 255 -10.75 -6.05 -0.24
CA VAL A 255 -9.91 -5.41 0.79
C VAL A 255 -10.07 -6.22 2.08
N ILE A 256 -8.99 -6.91 2.48
CA ILE A 256 -8.98 -7.84 3.62
C ILE A 256 -8.40 -7.22 4.89
N ALA A 257 -7.62 -6.16 4.78
CA ALA A 257 -7.15 -5.35 5.91
C ALA A 257 -7.13 -3.87 5.54
N THR A 258 -7.43 -3.03 6.54
CA THR A 258 -7.41 -1.57 6.43
C THR A 258 -6.78 -0.95 7.67
N PRO A 259 -6.21 0.27 7.58
CA PRO A 259 -5.69 0.98 8.75
C PRO A 259 -6.74 1.12 9.86
N GLN A 260 -7.99 1.41 9.50
CA GLN A 260 -9.09 1.56 10.48
C GLN A 260 -9.35 0.26 11.29
N ARG A 261 -9.23 -0.92 10.67
CA ARG A 261 -9.34 -2.21 11.41
C ARG A 261 -8.22 -2.37 12.43
N SER A 262 -7.00 -2.01 12.07
CA SER A 262 -5.85 -2.02 12.99
C SER A 262 -6.06 -1.08 14.17
N LEU A 263 -6.53 0.15 13.93
CA LEU A 263 -6.85 1.09 15.01
C LEU A 263 -7.98 0.59 15.92
N THR A 264 -9.00 -0.06 15.33
CA THR A 264 -10.09 -0.67 16.10
C THR A 264 -9.59 -1.80 16.99
N ALA A 265 -8.67 -2.64 16.52
CA ALA A 265 -8.05 -3.69 17.32
C ALA A 265 -7.22 -3.11 18.49
N ALA A 266 -6.43 -2.05 18.23
CA ALA A 266 -5.71 -1.32 19.27
C ALA A 266 -6.68 -0.73 20.32
N ALA A 267 -7.78 -0.12 19.89
CA ALA A 267 -8.79 0.47 20.75
C ALA A 267 -9.44 -0.56 21.69
N ALA A 268 -9.69 -1.78 21.19
CA ALA A 268 -10.26 -2.87 22.00
C ALA A 268 -9.38 -3.23 23.21
N VAL A 269 -8.06 -3.17 23.06
CA VAL A 269 -7.11 -3.43 24.16
C VAL A 269 -7.28 -2.39 25.27
N PHE A 270 -7.39 -1.11 24.92
CA PHE A 270 -7.62 -0.03 25.90
C PHE A 270 -8.97 -0.15 26.56
N SER A 271 -10.03 -0.43 25.81
CA SER A 271 -11.38 -0.64 26.35
C SER A 271 -11.41 -1.75 27.41
N THR A 272 -10.76 -2.89 27.12
CA THR A 272 -10.67 -4.02 28.05
C THR A 272 -9.93 -3.65 29.33
N ALA A 273 -8.99 -2.72 29.25
CA ALA A 273 -8.22 -2.22 30.41
C ALA A 273 -8.93 -1.08 31.18
N GLY A 274 -10.15 -0.69 30.79
CA GLY A 274 -10.89 0.40 31.42
C GLY A 274 -10.39 1.81 31.04
N VAL A 275 -9.63 1.94 29.94
CA VAL A 275 -9.19 3.20 29.38
C VAL A 275 -10.05 3.53 28.18
N THR A 276 -10.61 4.73 28.11
CA THR A 276 -11.47 5.15 27.01
C THR A 276 -10.64 5.40 25.74
N PRO A 277 -10.82 4.57 24.66
CA PRO A 277 -10.10 4.80 23.41
C PRO A 277 -10.80 5.86 22.56
N ILE A 278 -10.00 6.75 21.98
CA ILE A 278 -10.45 7.78 21.04
C ILE A 278 -9.62 7.61 19.76
N ILE A 279 -10.24 7.09 18.72
CA ILE A 279 -9.62 7.01 17.39
C ILE A 279 -9.75 8.37 16.71
N LEU A 280 -8.62 9.05 16.49
CA LEU A 280 -8.58 10.37 15.87
C LEU A 280 -8.60 10.29 14.34
N GLY A 281 -8.28 9.14 13.77
CA GLY A 281 -8.28 8.88 12.33
C GLY A 281 -7.10 8.01 11.90
N ASP A 282 -7.19 7.51 10.66
CA ASP A 282 -6.21 6.64 10.02
C ASP A 282 -5.40 7.33 8.92
N SER A 283 -5.60 8.62 8.74
CA SER A 283 -5.07 9.41 7.63
C SER A 283 -4.34 10.69 8.09
N ILE A 284 -3.70 10.64 9.26
CA ILE A 284 -2.90 11.76 9.76
C ILE A 284 -1.63 11.87 8.92
N ILE A 285 -1.48 13.00 8.23
CA ILE A 285 -0.35 13.30 7.34
C ILE A 285 0.27 14.65 7.72
N GLY A 286 1.44 14.94 7.19
CA GLY A 286 2.17 16.19 7.40
C GLY A 286 3.57 15.97 7.97
N GLU A 287 4.28 17.04 8.26
CA GLU A 287 5.60 16.98 8.87
C GLU A 287 5.50 16.42 10.30
N ALA A 288 6.16 15.29 10.56
CA ALA A 288 6.04 14.54 11.82
C ALA A 288 6.27 15.38 13.06
N ARG A 289 7.23 16.33 12.99
CA ARG A 289 7.50 17.28 14.07
C ARG A 289 6.31 18.19 14.37
N GLU A 290 5.65 18.70 13.35
CA GLU A 290 4.51 19.62 13.53
C GLU A 290 3.27 18.86 13.99
N VAL A 291 3.04 17.66 13.48
CA VAL A 291 1.98 16.76 13.95
C VAL A 291 2.18 16.44 15.44
N GLY A 292 3.42 16.17 15.88
CA GLY A 292 3.76 15.94 17.30
C GLY A 292 3.36 17.09 18.21
N LYS A 293 3.55 18.34 17.78
CA LYS A 293 3.13 19.54 18.52
C LYS A 293 1.61 19.64 18.65
N VAL A 294 0.88 19.33 17.56
CA VAL A 294 -0.59 19.33 17.60
C VAL A 294 -1.10 18.30 18.60
N PHE A 295 -0.55 17.08 18.59
CA PHE A 295 -0.91 16.05 19.56
C PHE A 295 -0.55 16.44 21.00
N ALA A 296 0.56 17.12 21.20
CA ALA A 296 0.91 17.66 22.51
C ALA A 296 -0.12 18.67 23.02
N GLY A 297 -0.54 19.62 22.19
CA GLY A 297 -1.57 20.60 22.55
C GLY A 297 -2.91 19.96 22.91
N ILE A 298 -3.36 18.97 22.12
CA ILE A 298 -4.58 18.20 22.43
C ILE A 298 -4.42 17.47 23.77
N THR A 299 -3.29 16.83 24.01
CA THR A 299 -3.00 16.09 25.24
C THR A 299 -2.97 17.01 26.46
N GLN A 300 -2.29 18.16 26.38
CA GLN A 300 -2.23 19.14 27.42
C GLN A 300 -3.64 19.69 27.81
N HIS A 301 -4.47 19.96 26.80
CA HIS A 301 -5.84 20.41 27.04
C HIS A 301 -6.66 19.36 27.80
N ILE A 302 -6.55 18.08 27.40
CA ILE A 302 -7.23 16.97 28.09
C ILE A 302 -6.74 16.83 29.54
N VAL A 303 -5.43 16.91 29.77
CA VAL A 303 -4.85 16.81 31.13
C VAL A 303 -5.30 17.92 32.01
N GLN A 304 -5.31 19.18 31.51
CA GLN A 304 -5.63 20.37 32.29
C GLN A 304 -7.13 20.55 32.53
N HIS A 305 -7.96 20.24 31.54
CA HIS A 305 -9.38 20.60 31.57
C HIS A 305 -10.32 19.42 31.64
N HIS A 306 -9.79 18.18 31.49
CA HIS A 306 -10.58 16.96 31.40
C HIS A 306 -11.65 17.01 30.29
N ALA A 307 -11.35 17.74 29.23
CA ALA A 307 -12.21 18.02 28.08
C ALA A 307 -11.42 17.88 26.76
N PRO A 308 -12.06 17.54 25.67
CA PRO A 308 -13.43 17.05 25.55
C PRO A 308 -13.60 15.61 26.09
N PHE A 309 -12.50 14.95 26.51
CA PHE A 309 -12.49 13.59 27.02
C PHE A 309 -11.96 13.55 28.44
N LYS A 310 -12.63 12.76 29.30
CA LYS A 310 -12.22 12.59 30.69
C LYS A 310 -11.20 11.45 30.84
N PRO A 311 -10.01 11.68 31.41
CA PRO A 311 -9.03 10.63 31.68
C PRO A 311 -9.58 9.54 32.64
N PRO A 312 -9.10 8.27 32.51
CA PRO A 312 -8.04 7.82 31.62
C PRO A 312 -8.54 7.63 30.17
N VAL A 313 -7.78 8.20 29.23
CA VAL A 313 -8.11 8.18 27.79
C VAL A 313 -6.88 7.79 26.97
N ALA A 314 -7.08 7.07 25.88
CA ALA A 314 -6.06 6.75 24.89
C ALA A 314 -6.40 7.42 23.55
N LEU A 315 -5.58 8.33 23.10
CA LEU A 315 -5.66 8.90 21.75
C LEU A 315 -4.94 7.94 20.80
N ILE A 316 -5.65 7.45 19.78
CA ILE A 316 -5.14 6.47 18.83
C ILE A 316 -5.23 7.07 17.43
N SER A 317 -4.16 6.99 16.67
CA SER A 317 -4.16 7.44 15.28
C SER A 317 -3.25 6.60 14.41
N GLY A 318 -3.58 6.55 13.14
CA GLY A 318 -2.74 6.06 12.05
C GLY A 318 -2.52 7.17 11.03
N GLY A 319 -1.76 6.85 10.01
CA GLY A 319 -1.42 7.75 8.92
C GLY A 319 0.03 7.61 8.50
N GLU A 320 0.50 8.53 7.67
CA GLU A 320 1.86 8.48 7.13
C GLU A 320 2.47 9.89 7.11
N CYS A 321 3.11 10.27 8.21
CA CYS A 321 3.83 11.54 8.32
C CYS A 321 5.09 11.54 7.45
N THR A 322 5.57 12.73 7.12
CA THR A 322 6.83 12.97 6.41
C THR A 322 7.88 13.57 7.34
N VAL A 323 9.15 13.43 6.98
CA VAL A 323 10.26 14.09 7.65
C VAL A 323 11.13 14.81 6.63
N THR A 324 11.30 16.10 6.79
CA THR A 324 12.27 16.87 6.00
C THR A 324 13.69 16.59 6.50
N VAL A 325 14.42 15.75 5.78
CA VAL A 325 15.79 15.39 6.14
C VAL A 325 16.74 16.56 5.90
N LYS A 326 17.23 17.16 6.98
CA LYS A 326 18.24 18.25 6.93
C LYS A 326 19.68 17.73 7.05
N ASN A 327 19.87 16.61 7.73
CA ASN A 327 21.16 15.96 7.89
C ASN A 327 21.06 14.52 7.37
N PRO A 328 21.65 14.20 6.21
CA PRO A 328 21.62 12.84 5.65
C PRO A 328 22.28 11.76 6.52
N GLN A 329 23.12 12.17 7.49
CA GLN A 329 23.76 11.28 8.46
C GLN A 329 22.96 11.15 9.77
N GLY A 330 21.82 11.84 9.87
CA GLY A 330 20.91 11.73 11.00
C GLY A 330 20.30 10.32 11.11
N ARG A 331 19.97 9.92 12.34
CA ARG A 331 19.32 8.64 12.63
C ARG A 331 17.87 8.87 13.04
N GLY A 332 17.02 7.85 12.81
CA GLY A 332 15.59 7.90 13.12
C GLY A 332 14.73 8.01 11.88
N GLY A 333 13.45 8.24 12.09
CA GLY A 333 12.43 8.36 11.07
C GLY A 333 11.23 9.19 11.54
N ARG A 334 10.07 8.96 10.94
CA ARG A 334 8.84 9.70 11.22
C ARG A 334 8.27 9.43 12.62
N CYS A 335 8.33 8.19 13.10
CA CYS A 335 7.81 7.81 14.40
C CYS A 335 8.67 8.40 15.54
N SER A 336 9.99 8.26 15.44
CA SER A 336 10.92 8.86 16.41
C SER A 336 10.88 10.39 16.41
N THR A 337 10.75 11.01 15.23
CA THR A 337 10.63 12.48 15.11
C THR A 337 9.32 12.97 15.74
N PHE A 338 8.20 12.29 15.49
CA PHE A 338 6.91 12.59 16.12
C PHE A 338 7.01 12.48 17.64
N LEU A 339 7.51 11.36 18.17
CA LEU A 339 7.61 11.14 19.61
C LEU A 339 8.53 12.14 20.30
N LEU A 340 9.67 12.47 19.67
CA LEU A 340 10.59 13.47 20.22
C LEU A 340 9.94 14.84 20.31
N SER A 341 9.24 15.27 19.26
CA SER A 341 8.51 16.53 19.25
C SER A 341 7.42 16.56 20.32
N LEU A 342 6.61 15.50 20.40
CA LEU A 342 5.58 15.34 21.43
C LEU A 342 6.17 15.43 22.84
N ALA A 343 7.28 14.73 23.11
CA ALA A 343 7.93 14.71 24.42
C ALA A 343 8.49 16.09 24.84
N ILE A 344 9.08 16.81 23.88
CA ILE A 344 9.59 18.17 24.13
C ILE A 344 8.45 19.12 24.52
N GLU A 345 7.36 19.14 23.76
CA GLU A 345 6.23 20.02 24.01
C GLU A 345 5.46 19.67 25.30
N LEU A 346 5.37 18.38 25.63
CA LEU A 346 4.76 17.92 26.89
C LEU A 346 5.62 18.21 28.12
N ASN A 347 6.91 18.49 27.94
CA ASN A 347 7.85 18.84 29.01
C ASN A 347 7.76 17.90 30.22
N ALA A 348 7.84 16.60 29.99
CA ALA A 348 7.75 15.55 31.01
C ALA A 348 6.46 15.57 31.85
N SER A 349 5.33 15.96 31.28
CA SER A 349 4.01 15.92 31.95
C SER A 349 3.75 14.57 32.58
N SER A 350 3.48 14.55 33.89
CA SER A 350 3.24 13.30 34.60
C SER A 350 1.92 12.65 34.17
N GLY A 351 1.89 11.30 34.16
CA GLY A 351 0.69 10.55 33.79
C GLY A 351 0.42 10.45 32.30
N VAL A 352 1.29 11.00 31.45
CA VAL A 352 1.21 10.89 29.97
C VAL A 352 2.23 9.87 29.49
N TYR A 353 1.80 8.93 28.65
CA TYR A 353 2.62 7.90 28.02
C TYR A 353 2.31 7.85 26.53
N ALA A 354 3.31 7.62 25.71
CA ALA A 354 3.13 7.56 24.26
C ALA A 354 3.97 6.44 23.62
N ILE A 355 3.48 5.92 22.52
CA ILE A 355 4.19 5.03 21.60
C ILE A 355 3.92 5.52 20.18
N ALA A 356 4.91 5.49 19.32
CA ALA A 356 4.75 5.55 17.87
C ALA A 356 5.70 4.54 17.26
N ALA A 357 5.19 3.75 16.34
CA ALA A 357 5.97 2.72 15.67
C ALA A 357 5.47 2.54 14.23
N ASP A 358 6.38 2.18 13.34
CA ASP A 358 6.06 1.88 11.96
C ASP A 358 5.64 0.41 11.83
N THR A 359 4.51 0.16 11.18
CA THR A 359 4.00 -1.21 10.99
C THR A 359 4.84 -2.05 10.03
N ASP A 360 5.75 -1.41 9.28
CA ASP A 360 6.77 -2.09 8.46
C ASP A 360 7.95 -2.64 9.27
N GLY A 361 8.08 -2.27 10.56
CA GLY A 361 9.20 -2.64 11.43
C GLY A 361 10.43 -1.76 11.25
N ILE A 362 10.38 -0.73 10.42
CA ILE A 362 11.49 0.19 10.15
C ILE A 362 11.01 1.64 10.25
N ASP A 363 11.64 2.42 11.13
CA ASP A 363 11.41 3.86 11.24
C ASP A 363 12.57 4.63 10.59
N GLY A 364 12.49 4.87 9.29
CA GLY A 364 13.54 5.54 8.52
C GLY A 364 14.85 4.74 8.49
N SER A 365 15.84 5.12 9.30
CA SER A 365 17.14 4.44 9.42
C SER A 365 17.19 3.42 10.56
N GLU A 366 16.16 3.33 11.38
CA GLU A 366 16.15 2.50 12.60
C GLU A 366 15.09 1.40 12.50
N SER A 367 15.41 0.22 13.05
CA SER A 367 14.40 -0.83 13.28
C SER A 367 13.63 -0.54 14.57
N ASN A 368 12.32 -0.78 14.56
CA ASN A 368 11.45 -0.63 15.74
C ASN A 368 11.64 -1.78 16.74
#